data_70d3df0088b8dc7add0a11a080772925
#
_entry.id   70d3df0088b8dc7add0a11a080772925
#
_cell.length_a   1.000
_cell.length_b   1.000
_cell.length_c   1.000
_cell.angle_alpha   90.00
_cell.angle_beta   90.00
_cell.angle_gamma   90.00
#
_symmetry.space_group_name_H-M   'P 1'
#
loop_
_entity.id
_entity.type
_entity.pdbx_description
1 polymer ?
#
loop_
_entity_poly.entity_id
_entity_poly.type
_entity_poly.pdbx_seq_one_letter_code
_entity_poly.pdbx_strand_id
1 'polypeptide(L)'
;MPTARRVLTRFVAPAAAALLATLAATPAASAAPAVTAAEICDNICVDGVRAATHEGYDRVVFDLGTGALPQVGVTESTSPAYGMPSGETKNLAITGSSYLFAYFHPARSGDFTDTNPVVKPLALPTVKGVQFLYEQHSQPAFGITLDGPVSRYNVFTLTAPNRVVMDIYR
;
A
#
# COMPACT_ATOMS: atom_id res chain seq x y z
N MET A 1 -40.31 -18.74 63.73
CA MET A 1 -40.66 -17.84 64.86
C MET A 1 -40.08 -16.45 64.52
N PRO A 2 -40.90 -15.47 64.76
CA PRO A 2 -40.77 -14.16 64.09
C PRO A 2 -40.02 -13.12 64.92
N THR A 3 -39.61 -12.09 64.33
CA THR A 3 -39.82 -10.76 64.90
C THR A 3 -39.60 -9.64 63.85
N ALA A 4 -40.70 -8.97 63.61
CA ALA A 4 -40.78 -7.68 62.91
C ALA A 4 -40.43 -6.54 63.84
N ARG A 5 -39.96 -5.43 63.36
CA ARG A 5 -40.18 -4.05 63.85
C ARG A 5 -39.81 -3.07 62.72
N ARG A 6 -40.81 -2.50 62.11
CA ARG A 6 -41.47 -1.17 62.20
C ARG A 6 -40.51 0.03 62.13
N VAL A 7 -40.60 0.71 60.99
CA VAL A 7 -41.13 2.08 60.72
C VAL A 7 -40.44 3.24 61.44
N LEU A 8 -39.94 4.16 60.68
CA LEU A 8 -40.18 5.60 60.87
C LEU A 8 -39.90 6.39 59.57
N THR A 9 -41.00 6.91 59.06
CA THR A 9 -41.09 7.87 57.96
C THR A 9 -40.61 9.24 58.46
N ARG A 10 -39.76 9.94 57.75
CA ARG A 10 -39.61 11.40 57.85
C ARG A 10 -39.58 12.00 56.48
N PHE A 11 -40.63 12.69 56.17
CA PHE A 11 -40.74 13.66 55.07
C PHE A 11 -39.85 14.87 55.35
N VAL A 12 -39.05 15.29 54.40
CA VAL A 12 -38.50 16.64 54.31
C VAL A 12 -38.58 17.09 52.85
N ALA A 13 -39.13 18.26 52.70
CA ALA A 13 -39.59 18.96 51.51
C ALA A 13 -38.45 19.44 50.55
N PRO A 14 -38.81 19.84 49.32
CA PRO A 14 -37.87 20.03 48.23
C PRO A 14 -37.20 21.38 48.24
N ALA A 15 -35.91 21.43 47.98
CA ALA A 15 -35.17 22.63 47.60
C ALA A 15 -34.94 22.61 46.08
N ALA A 16 -35.60 23.52 45.38
CA ALA A 16 -35.38 23.76 43.96
C ALA A 16 -34.01 24.46 43.76
N ALA A 17 -33.05 23.75 43.20
CA ALA A 17 -31.81 24.34 42.72
C ALA A 17 -31.90 24.49 41.20
N ALA A 18 -31.98 25.75 40.75
CA ALA A 18 -31.90 26.09 39.33
C ALA A 18 -30.46 25.89 38.84
N LEU A 19 -30.24 24.89 38.01
CA LEU A 19 -28.98 24.67 37.29
C LEU A 19 -28.98 25.53 36.03
N LEU A 20 -28.17 26.61 36.04
CA LEU A 20 -27.79 27.33 34.84
C LEU A 20 -26.86 26.45 34.01
N ALA A 21 -27.36 25.92 32.90
CA ALA A 21 -26.56 25.23 31.92
C ALA A 21 -25.79 26.27 31.09
N THR A 22 -24.50 26.44 31.36
CA THR A 22 -23.58 27.16 30.49
C THR A 22 -23.25 26.23 29.28
N LEU A 23 -23.81 26.59 28.12
CA LEU A 23 -23.37 25.98 26.85
C LEU A 23 -21.92 26.44 26.58
N ALA A 24 -20.96 25.57 26.84
CA ALA A 24 -19.60 25.71 26.35
C ALA A 24 -19.60 25.40 24.85
N ALA A 25 -19.49 26.45 24.02
CA ALA A 25 -19.23 26.29 22.60
C ALA A 25 -17.81 25.70 22.42
N THR A 26 -17.72 24.43 22.09
CA THR A 26 -16.46 23.83 21.67
C THR A 26 -16.07 24.42 20.31
N PRO A 27 -14.85 25.00 20.16
CA PRO A 27 -14.38 25.42 18.86
C PRO A 27 -14.28 24.18 17.96
N ALA A 28 -14.98 24.18 16.83
CA ALA A 28 -14.81 23.19 15.80
C ALA A 28 -13.36 23.28 15.31
N ALA A 29 -12.54 22.27 15.65
CA ALA A 29 -11.22 22.13 15.07
C ALA A 29 -11.41 21.95 13.55
N SER A 30 -11.04 22.98 12.79
CA SER A 30 -10.98 22.90 11.34
C SER A 30 -9.92 21.85 11.00
N ALA A 31 -10.35 20.68 10.58
CA ALA A 31 -9.44 19.67 10.05
C ALA A 31 -8.81 20.26 8.79
N ALA A 32 -7.48 20.43 8.80
CA ALA A 32 -6.74 20.75 7.61
C ALA A 32 -7.05 19.67 6.56
N PRO A 33 -7.26 20.06 5.29
CA PRO A 33 -7.46 19.05 4.23
C PRO A 33 -6.25 18.11 4.24
N ALA A 34 -6.50 16.80 4.34
CA ALA A 34 -5.46 15.81 4.16
C ALA A 34 -4.97 15.95 2.72
N VAL A 35 -3.68 16.29 2.56
CA VAL A 35 -3.02 16.28 1.24
C VAL A 35 -3.07 14.83 0.77
N THR A 36 -3.87 14.55 -0.24
CA THR A 36 -3.95 13.22 -0.83
C THR A 36 -2.71 12.97 -1.69
N ALA A 37 -2.20 11.75 -1.72
CA ALA A 37 -1.02 11.36 -2.51
C ALA A 37 -1.12 11.79 -3.99
N ALA A 38 -2.33 11.99 -4.51
CA ALA A 38 -2.59 12.50 -5.86
C ALA A 38 -2.03 13.91 -6.13
N GLU A 39 -1.79 14.74 -5.10
CA GLU A 39 -1.21 16.09 -5.26
C GLU A 39 0.32 16.08 -5.37
N ILE A 40 0.97 14.94 -5.07
CA ILE A 40 2.44 14.82 -5.11
C ILE A 40 2.93 14.37 -6.49
N CYS A 41 2.05 13.89 -7.35
CA CYS A 41 2.41 13.28 -8.62
C CYS A 41 2.14 14.20 -9.81
N ASP A 42 3.20 14.82 -10.34
CA ASP A 42 3.15 15.54 -11.62
C ASP A 42 2.82 14.62 -12.81
N ASN A 43 3.02 13.32 -12.64
CA ASN A 43 2.69 12.23 -13.54
C ASN A 43 1.82 11.21 -12.81
N ILE A 44 1.55 10.08 -13.44
CA ILE A 44 0.85 8.98 -12.79
C ILE A 44 1.68 8.37 -11.66
N CYS A 45 1.05 8.10 -10.51
CA CYS A 45 1.69 7.40 -9.39
C CYS A 45 1.47 5.90 -9.45
N VAL A 46 2.46 5.13 -8.99
CA VAL A 46 2.26 3.74 -8.57
C VAL A 46 1.84 3.75 -7.11
N ASP A 47 0.55 3.53 -6.84
CA ASP A 47 -0.05 3.69 -5.51
C ASP A 47 -0.02 2.39 -4.69
N GLY A 48 0.12 1.25 -5.36
CA GLY A 48 0.13 -0.03 -4.67
C GLY A 48 0.54 -1.20 -5.54
N VAL A 49 0.91 -2.31 -4.86
CA VAL A 49 1.20 -3.59 -5.49
C VAL A 49 0.43 -4.69 -4.79
N ARG A 50 -0.23 -5.53 -5.56
CA ARG A 50 -0.92 -6.72 -5.09
C ARG A 50 -0.68 -7.89 -6.04
N ALA A 51 -0.83 -9.12 -5.53
CA ALA A 51 -0.67 -10.30 -6.37
C ALA A 51 -1.64 -11.40 -5.94
N ALA A 52 -1.96 -12.27 -6.89
CA ALA A 52 -2.80 -13.43 -6.68
C ALA A 52 -2.39 -14.57 -7.64
N THR A 53 -2.65 -15.81 -7.21
CA THR A 53 -2.48 -16.97 -8.07
C THR A 53 -3.73 -17.24 -8.91
N HIS A 54 -3.50 -17.71 -10.13
CA HIS A 54 -4.50 -18.19 -11.08
C HIS A 54 -4.10 -19.56 -11.61
N GLU A 55 -4.98 -20.21 -12.35
CA GLU A 55 -4.64 -21.46 -12.99
C GLU A 55 -3.54 -21.25 -14.05
N GLY A 56 -2.37 -21.84 -13.82
CA GLY A 56 -1.22 -21.76 -14.73
C GLY A 56 -0.33 -20.52 -14.63
N TYR A 57 -0.67 -19.51 -13.83
CA TYR A 57 0.14 -18.30 -13.66
C TYR A 57 -0.11 -17.58 -12.34
N ASP A 58 0.82 -16.75 -11.92
CA ASP A 58 0.62 -15.75 -10.87
C ASP A 58 0.52 -14.36 -11.49
N ARG A 59 -0.41 -13.56 -11.00
CA ARG A 59 -0.64 -12.19 -11.47
C ARG A 59 -0.14 -11.19 -10.45
N VAL A 60 0.72 -10.28 -10.86
CA VAL A 60 1.13 -9.08 -10.13
C VAL A 60 0.42 -7.88 -10.73
N VAL A 61 -0.18 -7.05 -9.90
CA VAL A 61 -0.89 -5.84 -10.31
C VAL A 61 -0.28 -4.65 -9.59
N PHE A 62 0.14 -3.67 -10.36
CA PHE A 62 0.52 -2.35 -9.89
C PHE A 62 -0.69 -1.45 -10.08
N ASP A 63 -1.29 -1.01 -8.97
CA ASP A 63 -2.39 -0.07 -8.98
C ASP A 63 -1.84 1.34 -9.20
N LEU A 64 -2.43 2.07 -10.12
CA LEU A 64 -1.96 3.37 -10.55
C LEU A 64 -2.99 4.45 -10.25
N GLY A 65 -2.52 5.65 -9.95
CA GLY A 65 -3.34 6.84 -9.82
C GLY A 65 -3.98 7.30 -11.15
N THR A 66 -4.45 8.52 -11.16
CA THR A 66 -5.00 9.17 -12.36
C THR A 66 -3.88 9.73 -13.24
N GLY A 67 -4.03 9.69 -14.55
CA GLY A 67 -3.07 10.21 -15.51
C GLY A 67 -2.89 9.33 -16.73
N ALA A 68 -1.94 9.71 -17.58
CA ALA A 68 -1.55 8.91 -18.74
C ALA A 68 -0.81 7.64 -18.28
N LEU A 69 -1.17 6.49 -18.85
CA LEU A 69 -0.52 5.23 -18.52
C LEU A 69 0.99 5.26 -18.90
N PRO A 70 1.88 4.75 -18.02
CA PRO A 70 3.30 4.69 -18.30
C PRO A 70 3.62 3.58 -19.31
N GLN A 71 4.76 3.71 -19.97
CA GLN A 71 5.42 2.59 -20.62
C GLN A 71 6.08 1.72 -19.55
N VAL A 72 6.06 0.41 -19.75
CA VAL A 72 6.66 -0.55 -18.83
C VAL A 72 7.76 -1.32 -19.54
N GLY A 73 8.99 -1.16 -19.04
CA GLY A 73 10.13 -1.99 -19.42
C GLY A 73 10.30 -3.13 -18.42
N VAL A 74 10.64 -4.33 -18.89
CA VAL A 74 10.95 -5.46 -18.01
C VAL A 74 12.26 -6.09 -18.44
N THR A 75 13.13 -6.38 -17.47
CA THR A 75 14.40 -7.08 -17.66
C THR A 75 14.42 -8.35 -16.84
N GLU A 76 14.83 -9.46 -17.46
CA GLU A 76 15.01 -10.75 -16.79
C GLU A 76 16.43 -10.85 -16.21
N SER A 77 16.57 -11.54 -15.07
CA SER A 77 17.86 -11.82 -14.46
C SER A 77 17.83 -13.13 -13.67
N THR A 78 18.98 -13.81 -13.62
CA THR A 78 19.24 -14.90 -12.68
C THR A 78 19.97 -14.43 -11.43
N SER A 79 20.34 -13.14 -11.36
CA SER A 79 20.98 -12.51 -10.21
C SER A 79 20.00 -11.61 -9.48
N PRO A 80 19.98 -11.62 -8.13
CA PRO A 80 19.21 -10.66 -7.33
C PRO A 80 19.78 -9.24 -7.36
N ALA A 81 20.97 -9.06 -7.93
CA ALA A 81 21.70 -7.81 -7.91
C ALA A 81 21.08 -6.77 -8.85
N TYR A 82 20.96 -5.53 -8.37
CA TYR A 82 20.53 -4.37 -9.14
C TYR A 82 21.40 -3.15 -8.82
N GLY A 83 21.63 -2.31 -9.84
CA GLY A 83 22.36 -1.06 -9.67
C GLY A 83 21.46 0.06 -9.16
N MET A 84 21.94 0.79 -8.16
CA MET A 84 21.32 2.02 -7.69
C MET A 84 21.76 3.22 -8.55
N PRO A 85 20.96 4.29 -8.63
CA PRO A 85 21.38 5.52 -9.29
C PRO A 85 22.67 6.14 -8.73
N SER A 86 23.00 5.85 -7.47
CA SER A 86 24.25 6.25 -6.81
C SER A 86 25.49 5.50 -7.32
N GLY A 87 25.32 4.46 -8.14
CA GLY A 87 26.38 3.55 -8.58
C GLY A 87 26.60 2.37 -7.63
N GLU A 88 25.91 2.32 -6.49
CA GLU A 88 25.95 1.18 -5.56
C GLU A 88 25.18 -0.03 -6.15
N THR A 89 25.69 -1.24 -5.90
CA THR A 89 24.96 -2.48 -6.22
C THR A 89 24.29 -3.03 -4.96
N LYS A 90 23.00 -3.32 -5.04
CA LYS A 90 22.23 -3.96 -3.98
C LYS A 90 21.61 -5.26 -4.46
N ASN A 91 21.14 -6.07 -3.52
CA ASN A 91 20.42 -7.29 -3.82
C ASN A 91 18.97 -7.17 -3.35
N LEU A 92 18.08 -7.86 -4.05
CA LEU A 92 16.73 -8.07 -3.57
C LEU A 92 16.75 -8.80 -2.22
N ALA A 93 15.88 -8.39 -1.31
CA ALA A 93 15.80 -8.94 0.04
C ALA A 93 15.22 -10.38 0.05
N ILE A 94 14.42 -10.72 -0.95
CA ILE A 94 13.82 -12.05 -1.08
C ILE A 94 14.64 -12.86 -2.07
N THR A 95 15.13 -14.03 -1.63
CA THR A 95 15.89 -14.94 -2.47
C THR A 95 14.95 -15.81 -3.32
N GLY A 96 15.26 -15.93 -4.60
CA GLY A 96 14.57 -16.78 -5.58
C GLY A 96 15.53 -17.41 -6.56
N SER A 97 14.97 -18.09 -7.54
CA SER A 97 15.75 -18.72 -8.62
C SER A 97 15.95 -17.81 -9.83
N SER A 98 15.04 -16.86 -10.02
CA SER A 98 15.12 -15.83 -11.06
C SER A 98 14.37 -14.58 -10.64
N TYR A 99 14.55 -13.52 -11.42
CA TYR A 99 14.08 -12.18 -11.08
C TYR A 99 13.62 -11.43 -12.31
N LEU A 100 12.57 -10.60 -12.15
CA LEU A 100 12.16 -9.63 -13.13
C LEU A 100 12.34 -8.22 -12.52
N PHE A 101 12.93 -7.32 -13.29
CA PHE A 101 13.05 -5.90 -12.93
C PHE A 101 12.11 -5.09 -13.83
N ALA A 102 11.11 -4.45 -13.23
CA ALA A 102 10.10 -3.66 -13.92
C ALA A 102 10.33 -2.16 -13.70
N TYR A 103 10.27 -1.39 -14.78
CA TYR A 103 10.50 0.05 -14.82
C TYR A 103 9.28 0.73 -15.44
N PHE A 104 8.80 1.79 -14.82
CA PHE A 104 7.62 2.52 -15.26
C PHE A 104 8.00 3.94 -15.65
N HIS A 105 7.73 4.37 -16.89
CA HIS A 105 8.13 5.71 -17.36
C HIS A 105 7.08 6.33 -18.33
N PRO A 106 6.67 7.60 -18.13
CA PRO A 106 6.89 8.40 -16.93
C PRO A 106 5.93 7.99 -15.82
N ALA A 107 6.42 7.82 -14.60
CA ALA A 107 5.62 7.56 -13.40
C ALA A 107 6.37 8.02 -12.15
N ARG A 108 5.65 8.11 -11.02
CA ARG A 108 6.21 8.33 -9.69
C ARG A 108 5.92 7.14 -8.80
N SER A 109 6.68 6.99 -7.74
CA SER A 109 6.56 5.86 -6.83
C SER A 109 5.41 5.99 -5.81
N GLY A 110 4.65 7.09 -5.81
CA GLY A 110 3.57 7.28 -4.86
C GLY A 110 4.06 7.21 -3.42
N ASP A 111 3.49 6.29 -2.65
CA ASP A 111 3.85 6.07 -1.24
C ASP A 111 5.14 5.26 -1.04
N PHE A 112 5.75 4.74 -2.11
CA PHE A 112 7.01 4.02 -2.02
C PHE A 112 8.19 5.01 -1.91
N THR A 113 9.13 4.75 -1.00
CA THR A 113 10.30 5.62 -0.77
C THR A 113 11.60 4.84 -0.79
N ASP A 114 12.69 5.50 -1.21
CA ASP A 114 14.03 4.90 -1.25
C ASP A 114 14.57 4.56 0.14
N THR A 115 14.12 5.28 1.17
CA THR A 115 14.57 5.11 2.55
C THR A 115 13.87 3.96 3.26
N ASN A 116 12.73 3.51 2.75
CA ASN A 116 11.99 2.36 3.24
C ASN A 116 11.51 1.50 2.05
N PRO A 117 12.41 0.71 1.45
CA PRO A 117 12.03 -0.14 0.33
C PRO A 117 10.95 -1.12 0.79
N VAL A 118 9.76 -0.95 0.25
CA VAL A 118 8.64 -1.84 0.54
C VAL A 118 8.96 -3.21 -0.03
N VAL A 119 9.29 -4.15 0.83
CA VAL A 119 9.43 -5.56 0.50
C VAL A 119 8.11 -6.23 0.81
N LYS A 120 7.47 -6.76 -0.20
CA LYS A 120 6.21 -7.51 -0.05
C LYS A 120 6.46 -8.99 -0.32
N PRO A 121 6.70 -9.80 0.73
CA PRO A 121 6.81 -11.24 0.57
C PRO A 121 5.44 -11.81 0.17
N LEU A 122 5.46 -12.77 -0.74
CA LEU A 122 4.29 -13.45 -1.26
C LEU A 122 4.52 -14.96 -1.21
N ALA A 123 3.51 -15.71 -0.83
CA ALA A 123 3.56 -17.16 -0.78
C ALA A 123 2.80 -17.75 -1.98
N LEU A 124 3.10 -17.25 -3.20
CA LEU A 124 2.50 -17.75 -4.42
C LEU A 124 3.38 -18.83 -5.05
N PRO A 125 2.82 -19.68 -5.90
CA PRO A 125 3.57 -20.77 -6.53
C PRO A 125 4.80 -20.34 -7.33
N THR A 126 4.74 -19.19 -8.01
CA THR A 126 5.84 -18.66 -8.83
C THR A 126 6.41 -17.37 -8.26
N VAL A 127 5.56 -16.42 -7.86
CA VAL A 127 6.01 -15.11 -7.34
C VAL A 127 6.23 -15.19 -5.84
N LYS A 128 7.50 -15.05 -5.41
CA LYS A 128 7.92 -15.06 -4.01
C LYS A 128 7.79 -13.69 -3.35
N GLY A 129 7.88 -12.64 -4.12
CA GLY A 129 7.74 -11.29 -3.60
C GLY A 129 7.98 -10.20 -4.62
N VAL A 130 7.60 -8.98 -4.22
CA VAL A 130 7.83 -7.75 -4.96
C VAL A 130 8.50 -6.75 -4.03
N GLN A 131 9.50 -6.05 -4.53
CA GLN A 131 10.24 -5.04 -3.79
C GLN A 131 10.35 -3.77 -4.63
N PHE A 132 10.02 -2.61 -4.02
CA PHE A 132 10.40 -1.31 -4.57
C PHE A 132 11.91 -1.14 -4.44
N LEU A 133 12.58 -0.68 -5.49
CA LEU A 133 14.03 -0.55 -5.54
C LEU A 133 14.48 0.89 -5.37
N TYR A 134 14.04 1.75 -6.27
CA TYR A 134 14.34 3.18 -6.29
C TYR A 134 13.43 3.90 -7.30
N GLU A 135 13.46 5.22 -7.24
CA GLU A 135 12.94 6.09 -8.31
C GLU A 135 14.03 7.05 -8.78
N GLN A 136 14.17 7.18 -10.09
CA GLN A 136 15.05 8.16 -10.71
C GLN A 136 14.39 8.74 -11.97
N HIS A 137 14.40 10.07 -12.12
CA HIS A 137 13.87 10.76 -13.31
C HIS A 137 12.43 10.35 -13.68
N SER A 138 11.52 10.31 -12.71
CA SER A 138 10.14 9.84 -12.91
C SER A 138 10.06 8.41 -13.45
N GLN A 139 10.95 7.55 -12.99
CA GLN A 139 11.00 6.14 -13.32
C GLN A 139 11.19 5.29 -12.07
N PRO A 140 10.11 4.90 -11.40
CA PRO A 140 10.18 3.92 -10.33
C PRO A 140 10.54 2.54 -10.87
N ALA A 141 11.38 1.83 -10.10
CA ALA A 141 11.86 0.50 -10.39
C ALA A 141 11.40 -0.50 -9.32
N PHE A 142 10.95 -1.67 -9.74
CA PHE A 142 10.52 -2.76 -8.88
C PHE A 142 11.23 -4.05 -9.25
N GLY A 143 11.61 -4.84 -8.24
CA GLY A 143 12.11 -6.19 -8.40
C GLY A 143 11.04 -7.21 -8.03
N ILE A 144 10.86 -8.23 -8.85
CA ILE A 144 9.96 -9.35 -8.64
C ILE A 144 10.79 -10.62 -8.52
N THR A 145 10.72 -11.26 -7.36
CA THR A 145 11.44 -12.51 -7.09
C THR A 145 10.58 -13.71 -7.47
N LEU A 146 11.14 -14.64 -8.20
CA LEU A 146 10.47 -15.84 -8.71
C LEU A 146 11.06 -17.14 -8.14
N ASP A 147 10.19 -18.15 -8.01
CA ASP A 147 10.57 -19.54 -7.73
C ASP A 147 10.62 -20.32 -9.05
N GLY A 148 11.81 -20.68 -9.46
CA GLY A 148 12.04 -21.30 -10.77
C GLY A 148 12.49 -20.32 -11.86
N PRO A 149 12.80 -20.82 -13.06
CA PRO A 149 13.22 -20.00 -14.19
C PRO A 149 12.05 -19.16 -14.72
N VAL A 150 12.35 -18.00 -15.30
CA VAL A 150 11.35 -17.25 -16.09
C VAL A 150 10.99 -18.09 -17.32
N SER A 151 9.75 -18.58 -17.39
CA SER A 151 9.28 -19.34 -18.55
C SER A 151 8.63 -18.42 -19.58
N ARG A 152 7.72 -17.58 -19.12
CA ARG A 152 6.99 -16.61 -19.93
C ARG A 152 6.29 -15.62 -19.00
N TYR A 153 6.20 -14.37 -19.41
CA TYR A 153 5.34 -13.38 -18.77
C TYR A 153 4.62 -12.55 -19.83
N ASN A 154 3.52 -11.93 -19.43
CA ASN A 154 2.77 -10.98 -20.25
C ASN A 154 2.52 -9.71 -19.45
N VAL A 155 2.80 -8.56 -20.05
CA VAL A 155 2.60 -7.25 -19.43
C VAL A 155 1.57 -6.47 -20.23
N PHE A 156 0.55 -5.96 -19.55
CA PHE A 156 -0.48 -5.16 -20.18
C PHE A 156 -1.05 -4.14 -19.19
N THR A 157 -1.72 -3.14 -19.74
CA THR A 157 -2.36 -2.08 -18.96
C THR A 157 -3.87 -2.20 -19.00
N LEU A 158 -4.53 -1.76 -17.92
CA LEU A 158 -5.96 -1.64 -17.80
C LEU A 158 -6.32 -0.22 -17.34
N THR A 159 -7.48 0.25 -17.79
CA THR A 159 -8.06 1.53 -17.36
C THR A 159 -9.32 1.30 -16.52
N ALA A 160 -9.75 2.32 -15.77
CA ALA A 160 -10.96 2.31 -14.96
C ALA A 160 -11.02 1.18 -13.88
N PRO A 161 -10.16 1.16 -12.88
CA PRO A 161 -9.03 2.05 -12.58
C PRO A 161 -7.76 1.70 -13.38
N ASN A 162 -6.83 2.64 -13.44
CA ASN A 162 -5.56 2.46 -14.12
C ASN A 162 -4.70 1.42 -13.40
N ARG A 163 -4.12 0.48 -14.14
CA ARG A 163 -3.28 -0.61 -13.62
C ARG A 163 -2.26 -1.06 -14.66
N VAL A 164 -1.10 -1.48 -14.19
CA VAL A 164 -0.22 -2.37 -14.94
C VAL A 164 -0.38 -3.77 -14.38
N VAL A 165 -0.54 -4.74 -15.24
CA VAL A 165 -0.72 -6.15 -14.90
C VAL A 165 0.41 -6.97 -15.51
N MET A 166 1.00 -7.86 -14.72
CA MET A 166 2.00 -8.82 -15.15
C MET A 166 1.52 -10.23 -14.81
N ASP A 167 1.24 -11.04 -15.84
CA ASP A 167 0.95 -12.47 -15.72
C ASP A 167 2.25 -13.25 -15.91
N ILE A 168 2.65 -14.01 -14.90
CA ILE A 168 3.91 -14.77 -14.85
C ILE A 168 3.55 -16.24 -14.82
N TYR A 169 3.86 -16.93 -15.91
CA TYR A 169 3.44 -18.31 -16.17
C TYR A 169 4.41 -19.32 -15.55
N ARG A 170 3.85 -20.49 -15.18
CA ARG A 170 4.58 -21.65 -14.66
C ARG A 170 5.11 -22.50 -15.79
#